data_f8251a17296f86c25e690f6766709447
#
_entry.id   f8251a17296f86c25e690f6766709447
#
_cell.length_a   1.000
_cell.length_b   1.000
_cell.length_c   1.000
_cell.angle_alpha   90.00
_cell.angle_beta   90.00
_cell.angle_gamma   90.00
#
_symmetry.space_group_name_H-M   'P 1'
#
loop_
_entity.id
_entity.type
_entity.pdbx_description
1 polymer ?
#
loop_
_entity_poly.entity_id
_entity_poly.type
_entity_poly.pdbx_seq_one_letter_code
_entity_poly.pdbx_strand_id
1 'polypeptide(L)'
;MKIQNIIEPARHLPFKIMITDPASKHAMEDVKNPFSGESCQLPRYAVAVYDVIKGAELLEDGATMQKGLTWFQKYFTDQYYTLLD
;
A
#
# COMPACT_ATOMS: atom_id res chain seq x y z
N MET A 1 -14.82 22.70 14.24
CA MET A 1 -14.73 21.91 13.96
C MET A 1 -14.17 20.93 14.05
N LYS A 2 -14.23 20.32 14.01
CA LYS A 2 -13.69 19.40 14.05
C LYS A 2 -13.43 18.53 13.26
N ILE A 3 -12.85 18.45 13.13
CA ILE A 3 -12.44 17.54 12.35
C ILE A 3 -12.30 16.19 12.68
N GLN A 4 -12.64 15.71 12.56
CA GLN A 4 -12.49 14.65 12.85
C GLN A 4 -12.18 13.45 12.46
N ASN A 5 -12.22 12.80 12.52
CA ASN A 5 -12.25 11.41 12.08
C ASN A 5 -11.44 11.19 10.83
N ILE A 6 -10.30 11.83 10.77
CA ILE A 6 -9.34 11.54 9.72
C ILE A 6 -8.63 10.25 10.12
N ILE A 7 -8.88 9.21 9.35
CA ILE A 7 -8.20 7.94 9.56
C ILE A 7 -6.89 7.97 8.81
N GLU A 8 -5.80 7.80 9.53
CA GLU A 8 -4.49 7.73 8.91
C GLU A 8 -4.16 6.28 8.61
N PRO A 9 -4.03 5.92 7.31
CA PRO A 9 -3.78 4.51 6.95
C PRO A 9 -2.50 3.94 7.54
N ALA A 10 -1.50 4.81 7.79
CA ALA A 10 -0.24 4.36 8.35
C ALA A 10 -0.39 3.78 9.76
N ARG A 11 -1.49 4.08 10.45
CA ARG A 11 -1.76 3.56 11.79
C ARG A 11 -2.53 2.26 11.78
N HIS A 12 -2.99 1.83 10.61
CA HIS A 12 -3.85 0.66 10.46
C HIS A 12 -3.31 -0.28 9.42
N LEU A 13 -2.00 -0.55 9.48
CA LEU A 13 -1.34 -1.41 8.51
C LEU A 13 -1.85 -2.84 8.61
N PRO A 14 -1.93 -3.55 7.47
CA PRO A 14 -2.50 -4.90 7.46
C PRO A 14 -1.59 -5.94 8.08
N PHE A 15 -0.29 -5.62 8.16
CA PHE A 15 0.73 -6.49 8.73
C PHE A 15 1.93 -5.65 9.07
N LYS A 16 2.90 -6.26 9.73
CA LYS A 16 4.12 -5.56 10.10
C LYS A 16 5.00 -5.38 8.89
N ILE A 17 5.48 -4.15 8.69
CA ILE A 17 6.39 -3.83 7.58
C ILE A 17 7.64 -3.18 8.14
N MET A 18 8.72 -3.26 7.35
CA MET A 18 9.98 -2.63 7.69
C MET A 18 10.13 -1.35 6.89
N ILE A 19 10.30 -0.24 7.57
CA ILE A 19 10.62 1.04 6.94
C ILE A 19 11.97 1.48 7.50
N THR A 20 12.95 1.58 6.62
CA THR A 20 14.33 1.86 7.03
C THR A 20 14.47 3.23 7.69
N ASP A 21 13.69 4.19 7.24
CA ASP A 21 13.71 5.55 7.77
C ASP A 21 12.30 5.97 8.14
N PRO A 22 11.89 5.78 9.41
CA PRO A 22 10.52 6.13 9.81
C PRO A 22 10.18 7.59 9.58
N ALA A 23 11.15 8.49 9.58
CA ALA A 23 10.89 9.91 9.35
C ALA A 23 10.40 10.18 7.93
N SER A 24 10.71 9.31 6.97
CA SER A 24 10.32 9.48 5.57
C SER A 24 9.17 8.59 5.16
N LYS A 25 8.47 7.95 6.10
CA LYS A 25 7.42 6.99 5.74
C LYS A 25 6.28 7.60 4.94
N HIS A 26 6.07 8.91 5.07
CA HIS A 26 5.03 9.62 4.33
C HIS A 26 5.53 10.22 3.01
N ALA A 27 6.82 10.10 2.70
CA ALA A 27 7.36 10.62 1.45
C ALA A 27 6.71 9.88 0.28
N MET A 28 6.34 10.63 -0.77
CA MET A 28 5.64 10.05 -1.91
C MET A 28 6.64 9.47 -2.92
N GLU A 29 6.27 8.36 -3.50
CA GLU A 29 7.07 7.71 -4.53
C GLU A 29 6.18 7.33 -5.71
N ASP A 30 6.75 7.37 -6.91
CA ASP A 30 6.06 6.90 -8.10
C ASP A 30 6.17 5.37 -8.17
N VAL A 31 5.04 4.73 -8.42
CA VAL A 31 4.98 3.28 -8.58
C VAL A 31 4.30 2.99 -9.91
N LYS A 32 4.91 2.13 -10.70
CA LYS A 32 4.42 1.82 -12.03
C LYS A 32 3.92 0.39 -12.10
N ASN A 33 2.78 0.22 -12.75
CA ASN A 33 2.29 -1.12 -13.08
C ASN A 33 3.08 -1.60 -14.31
N PRO A 34 3.88 -2.66 -14.18
CA PRO A 34 4.73 -3.10 -15.30
C PRO A 34 3.93 -3.66 -16.48
N PHE A 35 2.68 -4.04 -16.26
CA PHE A 35 1.87 -4.63 -17.33
C PHE A 35 1.14 -3.57 -18.14
N SER A 36 0.56 -2.57 -17.47
CA SER A 36 -0.21 -1.53 -18.16
C SER A 36 0.62 -0.31 -18.52
N GLY A 37 1.75 -0.10 -17.85
CA GLY A 37 2.54 1.10 -17.99
C GLY A 37 2.01 2.30 -17.22
N GLU A 38 0.86 2.16 -16.57
CA GLU A 38 0.30 3.24 -15.77
C GLU A 38 1.06 3.37 -14.45
N SER A 39 1.12 4.58 -13.94
CA SER A 39 1.79 4.84 -12.67
C SER A 39 0.92 5.71 -11.78
N CYS A 40 1.25 5.67 -10.49
CA CYS A 40 0.58 6.49 -9.50
C CYS A 40 1.55 6.78 -8.37
N GLN A 41 1.15 7.66 -7.48
CA GLN A 41 1.99 8.02 -6.34
C GLN A 41 1.44 7.41 -5.06
N LEU A 42 2.35 6.89 -4.25
CA LEU A 42 2.03 6.31 -2.96
C LEU A 42 3.03 6.79 -1.91
N PRO A 43 2.58 6.98 -0.66
CA PRO A 43 3.55 7.19 0.41
C PRO A 43 4.35 5.91 0.64
N ARG A 44 5.57 6.06 1.14
CA ARG A 44 6.47 4.92 1.31
C ARG A 44 5.90 3.78 2.11
N TYR A 45 5.10 4.08 3.16
CA TYR A 45 4.52 3.00 3.92
C TYR A 45 3.57 2.15 3.07
N ALA A 46 2.88 2.77 2.11
CA ALA A 46 2.00 2.02 1.21
C ALA A 46 2.81 1.25 0.17
N VAL A 47 3.94 1.80 -0.28
CA VAL A 47 4.83 1.07 -1.18
C VAL A 47 5.34 -0.20 -0.49
N ALA A 48 5.67 -0.10 0.81
CA ALA A 48 6.11 -1.27 1.56
C ALA A 48 5.01 -2.35 1.63
N VAL A 49 3.75 -1.94 1.81
CA VAL A 49 2.63 -2.88 1.79
C VAL A 49 2.50 -3.51 0.40
N TYR A 50 2.60 -2.68 -0.65
CA TYR A 50 2.54 -3.16 -2.02
C TYR A 50 3.61 -4.22 -2.29
N ASP A 51 4.84 -3.98 -1.83
CA ASP A 51 5.93 -4.92 -2.02
C ASP A 51 5.64 -6.27 -1.33
N VAL A 52 5.06 -6.23 -0.14
CA VAL A 52 4.69 -7.46 0.56
C VAL A 52 3.58 -8.21 -0.20
N ILE A 53 2.61 -7.47 -0.75
CA ILE A 53 1.56 -8.10 -1.56
C ILE A 53 2.17 -8.83 -2.75
N LYS A 54 3.10 -8.18 -3.47
CA LYS A 54 3.73 -8.79 -4.63
C LYS A 54 4.57 -10.00 -4.24
N GLY A 55 5.28 -9.91 -3.11
CA GLY A 55 6.03 -11.04 -2.59
C GLY A 55 5.12 -12.19 -2.18
N ALA A 56 4.00 -11.89 -1.55
CA ALA A 56 3.04 -12.91 -1.14
C ALA A 56 2.44 -13.60 -2.36
N GLU A 57 2.19 -12.86 -3.44
CA GLU A 57 1.71 -13.44 -4.69
C GLU A 57 2.70 -14.47 -5.23
N LEU A 58 3.98 -14.12 -5.24
CA LEU A 58 5.02 -15.02 -5.72
C LEU A 58 5.17 -16.27 -4.86
N LEU A 59 4.94 -16.13 -3.55
CA LEU A 59 5.06 -17.24 -2.60
C LEU A 59 3.74 -18.00 -2.43
N GLU A 60 2.70 -17.59 -3.13
CA GLU A 60 1.37 -18.18 -3.04
C GLU A 60 0.82 -18.12 -1.61
N ASP A 61 1.16 -17.04 -0.90
CA ASP A 61 0.64 -16.80 0.46
C ASP A 61 -0.64 -15.99 0.35
N GLY A 62 -1.74 -16.70 0.12
CA GLY A 62 -3.03 -16.07 -0.12
C GLY A 62 -3.56 -15.26 1.07
N ALA A 63 -3.26 -15.69 2.30
CA ALA A 63 -3.74 -14.99 3.47
C ALA A 63 -3.09 -13.62 3.61
N THR A 64 -1.77 -13.54 3.45
CA THR A 64 -1.04 -12.27 3.50
C THR A 64 -1.46 -11.38 2.36
N MET A 65 -1.55 -11.93 1.15
CA MET A 65 -1.97 -11.18 -0.01
C MET A 65 -3.34 -10.56 0.19
N GLN A 66 -4.29 -11.33 0.72
CA GLN A 66 -5.65 -10.85 0.91
C GLN A 66 -5.72 -9.71 1.92
N LYS A 67 -4.96 -9.81 3.00
CA LYS A 67 -4.90 -8.73 4.00
C LYS A 67 -4.40 -7.44 3.37
N GLY A 68 -3.35 -7.53 2.56
CA GLY A 68 -2.79 -6.36 1.89
C GLY A 68 -3.76 -5.76 0.89
N LEU A 69 -4.39 -6.59 0.07
CA LEU A 69 -5.34 -6.12 -0.94
C LEU A 69 -6.53 -5.42 -0.29
N THR A 70 -7.07 -5.98 0.79
CA THR A 70 -8.20 -5.39 1.50
C THR A 70 -7.84 -4.00 2.04
N TRP A 71 -6.66 -3.89 2.65
CA TRP A 71 -6.18 -2.62 3.18
C TRP A 71 -5.99 -1.60 2.04
N PHE A 72 -5.35 -2.02 0.96
CA PHE A 72 -5.08 -1.15 -0.18
C PHE A 72 -6.37 -0.64 -0.82
N GLN A 73 -7.32 -1.53 -1.02
CA GLN A 73 -8.61 -1.17 -1.61
C GLN A 73 -9.35 -0.17 -0.74
N LYS A 74 -9.24 -0.30 0.57
CA LYS A 74 -9.92 0.57 1.52
C LYS A 74 -9.31 1.98 1.56
N TYR A 75 -7.98 2.07 1.60
CA TYR A 75 -7.31 3.34 1.87
C TYR A 75 -6.71 3.99 0.63
N PHE A 76 -6.43 3.23 -0.40
CA PHE A 76 -5.82 3.72 -1.63
C PHE A 76 -6.56 3.14 -2.83
N THR A 77 -7.84 3.45 -2.91
CA THR A 77 -8.74 2.83 -3.88
C THR A 77 -8.28 3.04 -5.32
N ASP A 78 -7.93 4.28 -5.68
CA ASP A 78 -7.53 4.59 -7.05
C ASP A 78 -6.22 3.89 -7.40
N GLN A 79 -5.27 3.93 -6.47
CA GLN A 79 -3.98 3.28 -6.68
C GLN A 79 -4.14 1.76 -6.76
N TYR A 80 -5.08 1.23 -6.00
CA TYR A 80 -5.41 -0.21 -6.09
C TYR A 80 -5.80 -0.57 -7.53
N TYR A 81 -6.68 0.22 -8.14
CA TYR A 81 -7.10 -0.05 -9.51
C TYR A 81 -5.96 0.11 -10.51
N THR A 82 -5.04 1.03 -10.26
CA THR A 82 -3.90 1.23 -11.14
C THR A 82 -2.89 0.09 -11.05
N LEU A 83 -2.64 -0.41 -9.84
CA LEU A 83 -1.50 -1.29 -9.58
C LEU A 83 -1.87 -2.75 -9.37
N LEU A 84 -3.04 -3.03 -8.83
CA LEU A 84 -3.35 -4.35 -8.28
C LEU A 84 -4.63 -4.97 -8.83
N ASP A 85 -5.45 -4.21 -9.49
CA ASP A 85 -6.72 -4.72 -10.03
C ASP A 85 -6.53 -5.49 -11.34
#